data_f3b6b083d365469187a5b8d4593f0885
#
_entry.id   f3b6b083d365469187a5b8d4593f0885
#
_cell.length_a   1.000
_cell.length_b   1.000
_cell.length_c   1.000
_cell.angle_alpha   90.00
_cell.angle_beta   90.00
_cell.angle_gamma   90.00
#
_symmetry.space_group_name_H-M   'P 1'
#
loop_
_entity.id
_entity.type
_entity.pdbx_description
1 polymer ?
#
loop_
_entity_poly.entity_id
_entity_poly.type
_entity_poly.pdbx_seq_one_letter_code
_entity_poly.pdbx_strand_id
1 'polypeptide(L)'
;MRKSTFTGSCVLSLALGISGTAAAATTPTVVNPGFEADGTGVATPTGWTKSGSVDASFTEFGGQSGSFRLSNWNPEDYSVDTEQTVSGLDRGWYTARVWARRSTGSNDASLELDCGSGVERTYVPIAPADEWLQIVVSARLDRHHGSCTIRLHSTAAGGEWSNYDDVELVPGDATLSILGADVSSLKKSLDFGGEYFDDERTHQCRKRDALEILNEHGANAIRLRVWVNPADGHHNIRELAEMGRRAKQAGLGVLVDLHYSDTWADPGTQTKPAAWANFSVDQLEKAVFDHTLAACLSLRAEGVTPEMVQLGNEINSGILFPDGSTWNPPNWPNLARFLKAGYKAVKLCSPRTKVMLHLASGGDNGTFRWWFDNITAQGVDFDVIGASYYMYWHGPLGPLQFNLNDMAQRYGKEVVVVETAYPFTLGFNDNENNSIGLQSQLIDGYPATPEGQAANFRDILSIVRAVPNGMGLGAYYWDATWTAVPGNGWDPTNPASGDSWENQAMFDFNSRALPVMDEFKP
;
A
#
# COMPACT_ATOMS: atom_id res chain seq x y z
N MET A 1 -2.50 -76.88 -13.14
CA MET A 1 -3.93 -77.15 -12.82
C MET A 1 -4.28 -76.46 -11.53
N ARG A 2 -5.12 -75.54 -11.57
CA ARG A 2 -6.20 -75.03 -10.69
C ARG A 2 -6.33 -73.54 -10.92
N LYS A 3 -7.40 -73.20 -11.64
CA LYS A 3 -7.95 -71.86 -11.77
C LYS A 3 -8.68 -71.53 -10.46
N SER A 4 -8.48 -70.33 -9.93
CA SER A 4 -9.35 -69.78 -8.91
C SER A 4 -9.86 -68.42 -9.39
N THR A 5 -11.13 -68.39 -9.64
CA THR A 5 -11.95 -67.25 -9.98
C THR A 5 -12.23 -66.44 -8.73
N PHE A 6 -11.92 -65.12 -8.79
CA PHE A 6 -12.41 -64.16 -7.79
C PHE A 6 -13.50 -63.30 -8.42
N THR A 7 -14.70 -63.45 -7.88
CA THR A 7 -15.86 -62.62 -8.17
C THR A 7 -15.78 -61.36 -7.28
N GLY A 8 -15.60 -60.22 -7.93
CA GLY A 8 -15.68 -58.92 -7.28
C GLY A 8 -17.11 -58.38 -7.26
N SER A 9 -17.67 -58.19 -6.09
CA SER A 9 -18.94 -57.47 -5.90
C SER A 9 -18.72 -55.99 -5.98
N CYS A 10 -19.35 -55.33 -6.97
CA CYS A 10 -19.47 -53.86 -7.03
C CYS A 10 -20.52 -53.41 -5.99
N VAL A 11 -20.08 -52.68 -4.95
CA VAL A 11 -20.97 -51.94 -4.07
C VAL A 11 -21.15 -50.53 -4.67
N LEU A 12 -22.36 -50.31 -5.17
CA LEU A 12 -22.80 -48.99 -5.66
C LEU A 12 -23.16 -48.11 -4.45
N SER A 13 -22.28 -47.18 -4.06
CA SER A 13 -22.58 -46.15 -3.05
C SER A 13 -23.39 -45.03 -3.70
N LEU A 14 -24.67 -44.96 -3.40
CA LEU A 14 -25.50 -43.78 -3.72
C LEU A 14 -25.09 -42.63 -2.80
N ALA A 15 -24.39 -41.64 -3.35
CA ALA A 15 -24.19 -40.35 -2.69
C ALA A 15 -25.47 -39.50 -2.88
N LEU A 16 -26.27 -39.37 -1.80
CA LEU A 16 -27.31 -38.34 -1.75
C LEU A 16 -26.61 -36.96 -1.71
N GLY A 17 -26.64 -36.27 -2.82
CA GLY A 17 -26.28 -34.86 -2.88
C GLY A 17 -27.35 -34.03 -2.18
N ILE A 18 -27.07 -33.55 -0.98
CA ILE A 18 -27.85 -32.49 -0.36
C ILE A 18 -27.40 -31.20 -1.05
N SER A 19 -28.15 -30.77 -2.07
CA SER A 19 -28.08 -29.42 -2.60
C SER A 19 -28.69 -28.45 -1.58
N GLY A 20 -27.87 -28.02 -0.64
CA GLY A 20 -28.18 -26.84 0.16
C GLY A 20 -28.17 -25.61 -0.76
N THR A 21 -29.35 -25.08 -1.06
CA THR A 21 -29.46 -23.74 -1.62
C THR A 21 -28.90 -22.80 -0.57
N ALA A 22 -27.70 -22.27 -0.80
CA ALA A 22 -27.20 -21.12 -0.04
C ALA A 22 -28.24 -20.01 -0.22
N ALA A 23 -28.95 -19.65 0.84
CA ALA A 23 -29.77 -18.45 0.85
C ALA A 23 -28.85 -17.28 0.48
N ALA A 24 -29.24 -16.51 -0.51
CA ALA A 24 -28.52 -15.27 -0.84
C ALA A 24 -28.48 -14.43 0.44
N ALA A 25 -27.28 -14.10 0.90
CA ALA A 25 -27.11 -13.21 2.05
C ALA A 25 -27.90 -11.93 1.76
N THR A 26 -28.80 -11.57 2.65
CA THR A 26 -29.53 -10.28 2.52
C THR A 26 -28.51 -9.17 2.59
N THR A 27 -28.45 -8.32 1.56
CA THR A 27 -27.58 -7.15 1.56
C THR A 27 -28.00 -6.26 2.73
N PRO A 28 -27.08 -5.90 3.64
CA PRO A 28 -27.38 -4.95 4.71
C PRO A 28 -27.93 -3.65 4.14
N THR A 29 -28.97 -3.12 4.73
CA THR A 29 -29.60 -1.89 4.23
C THR A 29 -29.39 -0.76 5.22
N VAL A 30 -28.60 0.25 4.82
CA VAL A 30 -28.50 1.53 5.51
C VAL A 30 -29.71 2.37 5.11
N VAL A 31 -30.39 2.95 6.08
CA VAL A 31 -31.54 3.84 5.84
C VAL A 31 -31.02 5.24 5.55
N ASN A 32 -31.53 5.87 4.49
CA ASN A 32 -31.14 7.23 4.08
C ASN A 32 -29.60 7.39 3.92
N PRO A 33 -28.96 6.55 3.10
CA PRO A 33 -27.50 6.49 3.02
C PRO A 33 -26.85 7.75 2.42
N GLY A 34 -27.54 8.43 1.51
CA GLY A 34 -27.14 9.68 0.84
C GLY A 34 -27.83 10.92 1.41
N PHE A 35 -28.49 10.81 2.58
CA PHE A 35 -29.16 11.93 3.27
C PHE A 35 -30.26 12.65 2.46
N GLU A 36 -30.84 12.01 1.44
CA GLU A 36 -31.81 12.56 0.51
C GLU A 36 -33.30 12.44 0.97
N ALA A 37 -33.57 11.52 1.94
CA ALA A 37 -34.95 11.13 2.28
C ALA A 37 -35.79 12.26 2.85
N ASP A 38 -35.20 13.28 3.44
CA ASP A 38 -35.90 14.42 4.03
C ASP A 38 -36.24 15.49 3.01
N GLY A 39 -35.63 15.49 1.81
CA GLY A 39 -35.90 16.45 0.72
C GLY A 39 -35.56 17.91 1.02
N THR A 40 -34.92 18.15 2.18
CA THR A 40 -34.48 19.46 2.67
C THR A 40 -33.38 19.28 3.72
N GLY A 41 -32.62 20.34 4.00
CA GLY A 41 -31.70 20.35 5.12
C GLY A 41 -32.42 20.19 6.45
N VAL A 42 -31.98 19.22 7.29
CA VAL A 42 -32.59 18.94 8.59
C VAL A 42 -31.53 18.83 9.68
N ALA A 43 -31.91 19.12 10.92
CA ALA A 43 -31.02 18.99 12.07
C ALA A 43 -30.68 17.52 12.38
N THR A 44 -31.62 16.59 12.10
CA THR A 44 -31.37 15.14 12.32
C THR A 44 -31.92 14.37 11.12
N PRO A 45 -31.04 13.69 10.33
CA PRO A 45 -31.50 12.95 9.16
C PRO A 45 -32.39 11.76 9.54
N THR A 46 -33.41 11.49 8.70
CA THR A 46 -34.25 10.30 8.87
C THR A 46 -33.40 9.02 8.92
N GLY A 47 -33.64 8.19 9.95
CA GLY A 47 -32.95 6.91 10.15
C GLY A 47 -31.61 7.00 10.91
N TRP A 48 -31.14 8.20 11.26
CA TRP A 48 -29.93 8.41 12.03
C TRP A 48 -30.19 8.96 13.43
N THR A 49 -29.32 8.65 14.36
CA THR A 49 -29.32 9.19 15.73
C THR A 49 -28.04 9.95 16.00
N LYS A 50 -28.08 10.89 16.95
CA LYS A 50 -26.94 11.72 17.26
C LYS A 50 -26.65 11.72 18.76
N SER A 51 -25.35 11.90 19.12
CA SER A 51 -24.91 12.11 20.48
C SER A 51 -23.78 13.16 20.55
N GLY A 52 -23.46 13.62 21.74
CA GLY A 52 -22.47 14.68 21.95
C GLY A 52 -23.00 16.08 21.61
N SER A 53 -22.23 16.88 20.89
CA SER A 53 -22.59 18.23 20.42
C SER A 53 -23.59 18.15 19.25
N VAL A 54 -24.82 17.68 19.52
CA VAL A 54 -25.82 17.34 18.50
C VAL A 54 -26.15 18.45 17.51
N ASP A 55 -26.03 19.73 17.93
CA ASP A 55 -26.28 20.88 17.05
C ASP A 55 -25.16 21.11 16.03
N ALA A 56 -24.01 20.47 16.21
CA ALA A 56 -22.89 20.50 15.27
C ALA A 56 -23.11 19.59 14.05
N SER A 57 -24.09 18.69 14.05
CA SER A 57 -24.37 17.76 12.94
C SER A 57 -25.74 18.04 12.33
N PHE A 58 -25.80 18.21 11.00
CA PHE A 58 -27.00 18.53 10.24
C PHE A 58 -26.83 18.16 8.77
N THR A 59 -27.91 18.14 7.99
CA THR A 59 -27.82 17.96 6.54
C THR A 59 -27.94 19.29 5.81
N GLU A 60 -27.22 19.43 4.71
CA GLU A 60 -27.24 20.60 3.83
C GLU A 60 -26.97 20.23 2.37
N PHE A 61 -27.12 21.18 1.45
CA PHE A 61 -26.83 21.01 0.03
C PHE A 61 -25.33 20.80 -0.24
N GLY A 62 -25.02 20.07 -1.30
CA GLY A 62 -23.66 19.85 -1.80
C GLY A 62 -23.15 18.44 -1.53
N GLY A 63 -24.01 17.43 -1.73
CA GLY A 63 -23.65 16.02 -1.69
C GLY A 63 -22.58 15.63 -2.70
N GLN A 64 -21.93 14.52 -2.46
CA GLN A 64 -21.04 13.85 -3.41
C GLN A 64 -21.90 13.27 -4.54
N SER A 65 -23.04 12.67 -4.19
CA SER A 65 -24.11 12.33 -5.11
C SER A 65 -25.40 13.03 -4.68
N GLY A 66 -26.43 13.02 -5.51
CA GLY A 66 -27.71 13.64 -5.17
C GLY A 66 -27.63 15.14 -4.86
N SER A 67 -28.34 15.57 -3.82
CA SER A 67 -28.45 16.99 -3.44
C SER A 67 -27.88 17.29 -2.06
N PHE A 68 -27.99 16.38 -1.12
CA PHE A 68 -27.70 16.59 0.30
C PHE A 68 -26.49 15.80 0.76
N ARG A 69 -25.91 16.24 1.87
CA ARG A 69 -24.84 15.57 2.62
C ARG A 69 -25.06 15.75 4.11
N LEU A 70 -24.44 14.93 4.92
CA LEU A 70 -24.24 15.22 6.34
C LEU A 70 -23.05 16.16 6.48
N SER A 71 -23.21 17.22 7.29
CA SER A 71 -22.17 18.17 7.65
C SER A 71 -22.03 18.21 9.15
N ASN A 72 -20.78 18.18 9.64
CA ASN A 72 -20.44 18.49 11.01
C ASN A 72 -19.67 19.81 11.01
N TRP A 73 -20.18 20.79 11.76
CA TRP A 73 -19.59 22.12 11.92
C TRP A 73 -20.17 22.84 13.13
N ASN A 74 -19.34 23.56 13.85
CA ASN A 74 -19.77 24.48 14.90
C ASN A 74 -18.77 25.65 15.02
N PRO A 75 -19.19 26.88 15.38
CA PRO A 75 -18.26 27.97 15.63
C PRO A 75 -17.39 27.75 16.90
N GLU A 76 -17.83 26.89 17.82
CA GLU A 76 -17.11 26.49 19.03
C GLU A 76 -16.58 25.06 18.88
N ASP A 77 -15.63 24.66 19.73
CA ASP A 77 -15.13 23.29 19.78
C ASP A 77 -16.28 22.30 19.97
N TYR A 78 -16.25 21.20 19.24
CA TYR A 78 -17.33 20.22 19.30
C TYR A 78 -16.83 18.77 19.21
N SER A 79 -17.66 17.85 19.72
CA SER A 79 -17.53 16.42 19.50
C SER A 79 -18.91 15.84 19.26
N VAL A 80 -19.13 15.26 18.08
CA VAL A 80 -20.43 14.73 17.65
C VAL A 80 -20.31 13.39 16.97
N ASP A 81 -21.26 12.51 17.30
CA ASP A 81 -21.49 11.25 16.60
C ASP A 81 -22.84 11.30 15.88
N THR A 82 -22.87 10.86 14.63
CA THR A 82 -24.09 10.55 13.89
C THR A 82 -24.05 9.08 13.52
N GLU A 83 -24.99 8.28 14.02
CA GLU A 83 -24.88 6.83 13.95
C GLU A 83 -26.17 6.12 13.52
N GLN A 84 -26.01 4.93 12.94
CA GLN A 84 -27.09 4.02 12.61
C GLN A 84 -26.69 2.58 12.86
N THR A 85 -27.61 1.82 13.48
CA THR A 85 -27.43 0.38 13.72
C THR A 85 -28.20 -0.44 12.69
N VAL A 86 -27.47 -1.28 11.95
CA VAL A 86 -28.04 -2.27 11.03
C VAL A 86 -28.09 -3.61 11.72
N SER A 87 -29.30 -4.21 11.80
CA SER A 87 -29.55 -5.44 12.56
C SER A 87 -29.94 -6.62 11.66
N GLY A 88 -29.98 -7.82 12.24
CA GLY A 88 -30.35 -9.04 11.51
C GLY A 88 -29.24 -9.58 10.61
N LEU A 89 -28.01 -9.20 10.89
CA LEU A 89 -26.83 -9.59 10.11
C LEU A 89 -26.38 -11.00 10.48
N ASP A 90 -25.87 -11.73 9.50
CA ASP A 90 -25.25 -13.03 9.71
C ASP A 90 -23.80 -12.88 10.21
N ARG A 91 -23.28 -13.94 10.83
CA ARG A 91 -21.88 -14.01 11.24
C ARG A 91 -20.95 -13.84 10.03
N GLY A 92 -19.98 -12.94 10.12
CA GLY A 92 -19.01 -12.67 9.04
C GLY A 92 -18.29 -11.35 9.20
N TRP A 93 -17.49 -11.01 8.22
CA TRP A 93 -16.90 -9.68 8.07
C TRP A 93 -17.87 -8.74 7.38
N TYR A 94 -17.88 -7.50 7.84
CA TYR A 94 -18.63 -6.40 7.23
C TYR A 94 -17.72 -5.20 7.05
N THR A 95 -17.90 -4.51 5.93
CA THR A 95 -17.19 -3.28 5.59
C THR A 95 -18.20 -2.14 5.49
N ALA A 96 -18.03 -1.11 6.30
CA ALA A 96 -18.68 0.18 6.10
C ALA A 96 -17.87 1.02 5.12
N ARG A 97 -18.56 1.77 4.24
CA ARG A 97 -17.98 2.70 3.26
C ARG A 97 -18.71 4.02 3.34
N VAL A 98 -18.00 5.11 3.13
CA VAL A 98 -18.57 6.45 3.04
C VAL A 98 -17.70 7.33 2.15
N TRP A 99 -18.30 8.23 1.39
CA TRP A 99 -17.59 9.36 0.82
C TRP A 99 -17.48 10.44 1.87
N ALA A 100 -16.26 10.92 2.11
CA ALA A 100 -15.97 11.88 3.15
C ALA A 100 -14.95 12.92 2.71
N ARG A 101 -14.98 14.08 3.36
CA ARG A 101 -13.97 15.13 3.27
C ARG A 101 -13.98 15.97 4.55
N ARG A 102 -12.89 16.65 4.82
CA ARG A 102 -12.77 17.51 5.99
C ARG A 102 -11.87 18.71 5.76
N SER A 103 -11.95 19.70 6.63
CA SER A 103 -10.96 20.78 6.72
C SER A 103 -9.58 20.28 7.16
N THR A 104 -8.55 21.08 6.87
CA THR A 104 -7.14 20.74 7.13
C THR A 104 -6.69 21.00 8.55
N GLY A 105 -7.50 21.68 9.35
CA GLY A 105 -7.17 22.05 10.74
C GLY A 105 -7.35 20.91 11.74
N SER A 106 -7.42 21.28 13.03
CA SER A 106 -7.59 20.32 14.12
C SER A 106 -8.96 19.67 14.08
N ASN A 107 -9.02 18.49 13.47
CA ASN A 107 -10.26 17.76 13.21
C ASN A 107 -10.00 16.25 13.15
N ASP A 108 -10.57 15.52 14.09
CA ASP A 108 -10.53 14.05 14.21
C ASP A 108 -11.79 13.42 13.59
N ALA A 109 -12.06 13.72 12.32
CA ALA A 109 -13.18 13.13 11.59
C ALA A 109 -12.88 11.67 11.20
N SER A 110 -13.84 10.76 11.40
CA SER A 110 -13.65 9.34 11.12
C SER A 110 -14.96 8.61 10.77
N LEU A 111 -14.79 7.50 10.07
CA LEU A 111 -15.79 6.43 9.93
C LEU A 111 -15.46 5.34 10.94
N GLU A 112 -16.44 4.96 11.75
CA GLU A 112 -16.30 3.89 12.74
C GLU A 112 -17.32 2.78 12.49
N LEU A 113 -16.95 1.55 12.82
CA LEU A 113 -17.81 0.38 12.74
C LEU A 113 -17.66 -0.48 13.99
N ASP A 114 -18.77 -0.69 14.71
CA ASP A 114 -18.83 -1.60 15.86
C ASP A 114 -19.78 -2.76 15.56
N CYS A 115 -19.25 -3.97 15.42
CA CYS A 115 -20.00 -5.21 15.27
C CYS A 115 -20.03 -6.05 16.55
N GLY A 116 -19.67 -5.45 17.71
CA GLY A 116 -19.71 -6.07 19.03
C GLY A 116 -18.42 -6.74 19.48
N SER A 117 -17.32 -6.57 18.74
CA SER A 117 -15.97 -6.99 19.12
C SER A 117 -15.05 -5.81 19.51
N GLY A 118 -15.56 -4.60 19.39
CA GLY A 118 -14.85 -3.34 19.56
C GLY A 118 -15.15 -2.38 18.42
N VAL A 119 -14.72 -1.14 18.57
CA VAL A 119 -14.86 -0.10 17.54
C VAL A 119 -13.62 -0.12 16.65
N GLU A 120 -13.82 -0.43 15.39
CA GLU A 120 -12.82 -0.23 14.34
C GLU A 120 -13.00 1.15 13.72
N ARG A 121 -11.89 1.80 13.28
CA ARG A 121 -11.92 3.19 12.86
C ARG A 121 -11.02 3.44 11.65
N THR A 122 -11.49 4.29 10.74
CA THR A 122 -10.68 4.89 9.67
C THR A 122 -10.87 6.40 9.69
N TYR A 123 -9.79 7.15 9.77
CA TYR A 123 -9.85 8.63 9.74
C TYR A 123 -10.15 9.13 8.33
N VAL A 124 -10.85 10.26 8.25
CA VAL A 124 -11.04 10.97 6.99
C VAL A 124 -9.72 11.63 6.59
N PRO A 125 -9.14 11.28 5.44
CA PRO A 125 -7.87 11.84 4.99
C PRO A 125 -7.95 13.36 4.78
N ILE A 126 -6.80 14.02 4.87
CA ILE A 126 -6.68 15.43 4.52
C ILE A 126 -6.64 15.54 3.00
N ALA A 127 -7.56 16.32 2.43
CA ALA A 127 -7.65 16.56 0.99
C ALA A 127 -8.03 18.03 0.72
N PRO A 128 -7.83 18.55 -0.49
CA PRO A 128 -8.43 19.83 -0.87
C PRO A 128 -9.91 19.88 -0.54
N ALA A 129 -10.40 21.05 -0.11
CA ALA A 129 -11.74 21.21 0.50
C ALA A 129 -12.93 20.75 -0.38
N ASP A 130 -12.74 20.66 -1.68
CA ASP A 130 -13.73 20.22 -2.67
C ASP A 130 -13.53 18.76 -3.12
N GLU A 131 -12.52 18.07 -2.63
CA GLU A 131 -12.21 16.69 -3.00
C GLU A 131 -12.88 15.69 -2.05
N TRP A 132 -13.76 14.85 -2.60
CA TRP A 132 -14.35 13.74 -1.89
C TRP A 132 -13.49 12.48 -2.03
N LEU A 133 -13.25 11.81 -0.90
CA LEU A 133 -12.54 10.54 -0.86
C LEU A 133 -13.44 9.46 -0.30
N GLN A 134 -13.43 8.28 -0.90
CA GLN A 134 -14.08 7.13 -0.30
C GLN A 134 -13.15 6.51 0.74
N ILE A 135 -13.68 6.32 1.95
CA ILE A 135 -12.98 5.60 3.04
C ILE A 135 -13.79 4.39 3.46
N VAL A 136 -13.11 3.40 4.00
CA VAL A 136 -13.71 2.13 4.43
C VAL A 136 -13.14 1.66 5.75
N VAL A 137 -13.97 0.96 6.52
CA VAL A 137 -13.55 0.26 7.74
C VAL A 137 -14.24 -1.09 7.81
N SER A 138 -13.52 -2.12 8.23
CA SER A 138 -14.06 -3.47 8.35
C SER A 138 -14.08 -3.92 9.80
N ALA A 139 -15.16 -4.60 10.20
CA ALA A 139 -15.28 -5.23 11.50
C ALA A 139 -15.88 -6.63 11.37
N ARG A 140 -15.56 -7.49 12.33
CA ARG A 140 -16.06 -8.86 12.37
C ARG A 140 -17.25 -9.01 13.31
N LEU A 141 -18.33 -9.58 12.80
CA LEU A 141 -19.50 -9.97 13.57
C LEU A 141 -19.40 -11.47 13.92
N ASP A 142 -19.25 -11.80 15.19
CA ASP A 142 -19.02 -13.18 15.65
C ASP A 142 -20.30 -13.97 15.92
N ARG A 143 -21.48 -13.35 15.87
CA ARG A 143 -22.78 -13.97 16.16
C ARG A 143 -23.76 -13.88 14.98
N HIS A 144 -24.66 -14.85 14.86
CA HIS A 144 -25.78 -14.80 13.93
C HIS A 144 -26.88 -13.86 14.43
N HIS A 145 -27.64 -13.25 13.49
CA HIS A 145 -28.68 -12.25 13.77
C HIS A 145 -28.18 -11.11 14.66
N GLY A 146 -26.90 -10.75 14.47
CA GLY A 146 -26.29 -9.64 15.17
C GLY A 146 -26.56 -8.30 14.53
N SER A 147 -25.84 -7.29 14.97
CA SER A 147 -25.92 -5.95 14.44
C SER A 147 -24.54 -5.30 14.37
N CYS A 148 -24.39 -4.38 13.43
CA CYS A 148 -23.25 -3.47 13.35
C CYS A 148 -23.75 -2.03 13.45
N THR A 149 -23.05 -1.20 14.20
CA THR A 149 -23.31 0.24 14.31
C THR A 149 -22.26 0.97 13.49
N ILE A 150 -22.73 1.75 12.50
CA ILE A 150 -21.91 2.67 11.71
C ILE A 150 -21.98 4.02 12.39
N ARG A 151 -20.84 4.67 12.60
CA ARG A 151 -20.75 5.99 13.20
C ARG A 151 -19.89 6.91 12.34
N LEU A 152 -20.43 8.11 12.10
CA LEU A 152 -19.76 9.25 11.46
C LEU A 152 -19.37 10.18 12.60
N HIS A 153 -18.11 10.08 13.01
CA HIS A 153 -17.56 10.82 14.16
C HIS A 153 -16.84 12.08 13.73
N SER A 154 -16.90 13.13 14.54
CA SER A 154 -16.05 14.31 14.39
C SER A 154 -15.79 14.95 15.73
N THR A 155 -14.52 15.12 16.10
CA THR A 155 -14.06 15.98 17.20
C THR A 155 -13.17 17.06 16.60
N ALA A 156 -13.58 18.33 16.68
CA ALA A 156 -12.90 19.40 15.98
C ALA A 156 -12.88 20.71 16.75
N ALA A 157 -11.88 21.53 16.46
CA ALA A 157 -11.84 22.91 16.92
C ALA A 157 -12.93 23.75 16.25
N GLY A 158 -13.36 24.84 16.89
CA GLY A 158 -14.37 25.76 16.38
C GLY A 158 -14.01 26.29 14.98
N GLY A 159 -14.97 26.19 14.07
CA GLY A 159 -14.81 26.59 12.67
C GLY A 159 -14.33 25.49 11.72
N GLU A 160 -13.76 24.38 12.23
CA GLU A 160 -13.40 23.22 11.43
C GLU A 160 -14.65 22.40 11.07
N TRP A 161 -14.58 21.63 9.98
CA TRP A 161 -15.74 20.92 9.46
C TRP A 161 -15.38 19.54 8.87
N SER A 162 -16.38 18.65 8.82
CA SER A 162 -16.34 17.40 8.05
C SER A 162 -17.66 17.17 7.32
N ASN A 163 -17.61 16.48 6.19
CA ASN A 163 -18.78 16.11 5.40
C ASN A 163 -18.74 14.61 5.09
N TYR A 164 -19.94 14.00 5.04
CA TYR A 164 -20.13 12.59 4.73
C TYR A 164 -21.32 12.41 3.78
N ASP A 165 -21.20 11.42 2.88
CA ASP A 165 -22.27 11.07 1.93
C ASP A 165 -22.15 9.61 1.49
N ASP A 166 -23.26 9.05 0.96
CA ASP A 166 -23.33 7.72 0.37
C ASP A 166 -22.77 6.60 1.28
N VAL A 167 -23.37 6.43 2.46
CA VAL A 167 -22.97 5.43 3.45
C VAL A 167 -23.45 4.04 3.06
N GLU A 168 -22.56 3.07 3.00
CA GLU A 168 -22.88 1.67 2.70
C GLU A 168 -22.38 0.75 3.81
N LEU A 169 -23.07 -0.38 3.99
CA LEU A 169 -22.56 -1.54 4.74
C LEU A 169 -22.65 -2.76 3.84
N VAL A 170 -21.54 -3.42 3.59
CA VAL A 170 -21.47 -4.59 2.70
C VAL A 170 -20.81 -5.77 3.39
N PRO A 171 -21.21 -7.02 3.09
CA PRO A 171 -20.46 -8.20 3.53
C PRO A 171 -19.06 -8.20 2.88
N GLY A 172 -18.05 -8.58 3.66
CA GLY A 172 -16.66 -8.69 3.18
C GLY A 172 -15.68 -8.01 4.12
N ASP A 173 -14.40 -8.28 3.87
CA ASP A 173 -13.26 -7.73 4.59
C ASP A 173 -12.45 -6.83 3.63
N ALA A 174 -12.07 -5.64 4.08
CA ALA A 174 -11.20 -4.72 3.39
C ALA A 174 -9.87 -4.49 4.13
N THR A 175 -9.49 -5.42 5.02
CA THR A 175 -8.20 -5.36 5.71
C THR A 175 -7.04 -5.48 4.72
N LEU A 176 -6.04 -4.62 4.85
CA LEU A 176 -4.85 -4.66 4.01
C LEU A 176 -4.02 -5.92 4.31
N SER A 177 -3.60 -6.61 3.27
CA SER A 177 -2.75 -7.81 3.38
C SER A 177 -1.25 -7.48 3.44
N ILE A 178 -0.87 -6.27 3.03
CA ILE A 178 0.52 -5.79 2.99
C ILE A 178 0.63 -4.50 3.79
N LEU A 179 1.42 -4.56 4.85
CA LEU A 179 1.89 -3.44 5.65
C LEU A 179 3.42 -3.51 5.59
N GLY A 180 3.99 -2.91 4.55
CA GLY A 180 5.35 -3.15 4.13
C GLY A 180 6.30 -1.99 4.37
N ALA A 181 7.59 -2.30 4.48
CA ALA A 181 8.67 -1.33 4.52
C ALA A 181 9.76 -1.72 3.51
N ASP A 182 10.23 -0.79 2.67
CA ASP A 182 11.48 -0.95 1.95
C ASP A 182 12.62 -0.77 2.95
N VAL A 183 13.51 -1.73 3.00
CA VAL A 183 14.68 -1.74 3.90
C VAL A 183 15.96 -2.02 3.12
N SER A 184 15.99 -1.62 1.86
CA SER A 184 17.10 -1.90 0.96
C SER A 184 18.43 -1.36 1.47
N SER A 185 18.45 -0.21 2.12
CA SER A 185 19.66 0.40 2.71
C SER A 185 20.10 -0.23 4.03
N LEU A 186 19.26 -1.05 4.69
CA LEU A 186 19.53 -1.57 6.05
C LEU A 186 20.85 -2.34 6.16
N LYS A 187 21.11 -3.26 5.22
CA LYS A 187 22.34 -4.07 5.30
C LYS A 187 23.58 -3.20 5.19
N LYS A 188 23.60 -2.26 4.25
CA LYS A 188 24.70 -1.31 4.07
C LYS A 188 24.87 -0.44 5.32
N SER A 189 23.78 0.07 5.89
CA SER A 189 23.80 0.83 7.15
C SER A 189 24.46 0.04 8.28
N LEU A 190 24.04 -1.22 8.48
CA LEU A 190 24.60 -2.09 9.53
C LEU A 190 26.10 -2.41 9.31
N ASP A 191 26.54 -2.60 8.06
CA ASP A 191 27.94 -2.87 7.73
C ASP A 191 28.84 -1.67 8.04
N PHE A 192 28.29 -0.45 7.96
CA PHE A 192 28.97 0.79 8.33
C PHE A 192 28.71 1.23 9.78
N GLY A 193 28.11 0.36 10.62
CA GLY A 193 27.94 0.58 12.06
C GLY A 193 26.65 1.28 12.46
N GLY A 194 25.67 1.35 11.57
CA GLY A 194 24.33 1.83 11.88
C GLY A 194 23.69 1.00 13.00
N GLU A 195 22.93 1.67 13.84
CA GLU A 195 22.24 1.08 14.98
C GLU A 195 20.81 1.56 15.01
N TYR A 196 19.88 0.73 15.52
CA TYR A 196 18.47 1.05 15.58
C TYR A 196 17.91 0.80 16.98
N PHE A 197 16.98 1.65 17.40
CA PHE A 197 16.40 1.64 18.73
C PHE A 197 14.87 1.74 18.61
N ASP A 198 14.18 1.01 19.46
CA ASP A 198 12.75 1.18 19.64
C ASP A 198 12.42 2.50 20.33
N ASP A 199 11.14 2.90 20.37
CA ASP A 199 10.72 4.14 20.99
C ASP A 199 10.87 4.10 22.53
N GLU A 200 10.83 5.30 23.17
CA GLU A 200 10.97 5.43 24.62
C GLU A 200 9.78 4.84 25.40
N ARG A 201 8.62 4.65 24.76
CA ARG A 201 7.40 4.13 25.39
C ARG A 201 7.55 2.68 25.82
N THR A 202 8.43 1.93 25.18
CA THR A 202 8.70 0.52 25.52
C THR A 202 9.68 0.33 26.69
N HIS A 203 10.20 1.42 27.31
CA HIS A 203 11.22 1.41 28.36
C HIS A 203 12.52 0.67 28.01
N GLN A 204 12.79 0.46 26.74
CA GLN A 204 13.95 -0.28 26.26
C GLN A 204 14.77 0.50 25.24
N CYS A 205 15.47 1.57 25.66
CA CYS A 205 16.53 2.20 24.87
C CYS A 205 17.69 1.22 24.59
N ARG A 206 17.41 0.04 24.02
CA ARG A 206 18.40 -0.95 23.63
C ARG A 206 18.49 -1.04 22.13
N LYS A 207 19.71 -1.18 21.63
CA LYS A 207 19.95 -1.55 20.24
C LYS A 207 19.20 -2.84 19.91
N ARG A 208 18.46 -2.82 18.81
CA ARG A 208 17.65 -3.94 18.34
C ARG A 208 17.81 -4.13 16.84
N ASP A 209 17.39 -5.28 16.33
CA ASP A 209 17.25 -5.48 14.88
C ASP A 209 16.08 -4.64 14.34
N ALA A 210 16.35 -3.79 13.34
CA ALA A 210 15.32 -2.95 12.73
C ALA A 210 14.14 -3.77 12.15
N LEU A 211 14.40 -4.99 11.67
CA LEU A 211 13.34 -5.88 11.15
C LEU A 211 12.41 -6.38 12.28
N GLU A 212 12.96 -6.64 13.46
CA GLU A 212 12.17 -7.00 14.64
C GLU A 212 11.32 -5.82 15.11
N ILE A 213 11.90 -4.60 15.14
CA ILE A 213 11.16 -3.37 15.49
C ILE A 213 9.98 -3.19 14.53
N LEU A 214 10.22 -3.22 13.23
CA LEU A 214 9.17 -3.08 12.21
C LEU A 214 8.05 -4.12 12.40
N ASN A 215 8.41 -5.40 12.61
CA ASN A 215 7.41 -6.46 12.80
C ASN A 215 6.58 -6.26 14.08
N GLU A 216 7.19 -5.85 15.19
CA GLU A 216 6.48 -5.60 16.46
C GLU A 216 5.52 -4.40 16.36
N HIS A 217 5.83 -3.43 15.50
CA HIS A 217 4.93 -2.32 15.15
C HIS A 217 3.83 -2.71 14.14
N GLY A 218 3.86 -3.94 13.58
CA GLY A 218 2.80 -4.46 12.73
C GLY A 218 3.16 -4.61 11.26
N ALA A 219 4.37 -4.21 10.83
CA ALA A 219 4.82 -4.52 9.48
C ALA A 219 4.86 -6.04 9.26
N ASN A 220 4.41 -6.49 8.09
CA ASN A 220 4.35 -7.91 7.74
C ASN A 220 5.17 -8.28 6.49
N ALA A 221 5.73 -7.30 5.80
CA ALA A 221 6.51 -7.49 4.59
C ALA A 221 7.64 -6.47 4.48
N ILE A 222 8.73 -6.87 3.79
CA ILE A 222 9.79 -5.95 3.37
C ILE A 222 9.98 -5.96 1.86
N ARG A 223 10.46 -4.85 1.31
CA ARG A 223 10.93 -4.72 -0.06
C ARG A 223 12.45 -4.60 -0.08
N LEU A 224 13.10 -5.28 -1.03
CA LEU A 224 14.55 -5.35 -1.19
C LEU A 224 14.92 -5.08 -2.64
N ARG A 225 15.63 -3.98 -2.88
CA ARG A 225 16.23 -3.60 -4.16
C ARG A 225 17.40 -4.52 -4.51
N VAL A 226 17.49 -4.90 -5.79
CA VAL A 226 18.58 -5.75 -6.29
C VAL A 226 19.19 -5.16 -7.56
N TRP A 227 20.47 -4.84 -7.50
CA TRP A 227 21.32 -4.47 -8.63
C TRP A 227 22.07 -5.68 -9.17
N VAL A 228 22.57 -5.59 -10.41
CA VAL A 228 23.25 -6.70 -11.08
C VAL A 228 24.70 -6.84 -10.60
N ASN A 229 25.48 -5.77 -10.69
CA ASN A 229 26.88 -5.76 -10.27
C ASN A 229 27.28 -4.39 -9.71
N PRO A 230 26.74 -4.01 -8.53
CA PRO A 230 26.96 -2.71 -7.90
C PRO A 230 28.43 -2.48 -7.55
N ALA A 231 28.89 -1.22 -7.71
CA ALA A 231 30.30 -0.85 -7.53
C ALA A 231 30.78 -1.02 -6.07
N ASP A 232 29.92 -0.78 -5.10
CA ASP A 232 30.21 -0.88 -3.66
C ASP A 232 29.95 -2.29 -3.10
N GLY A 233 29.39 -3.20 -3.90
CA GLY A 233 29.10 -4.58 -3.50
C GLY A 233 27.85 -4.77 -2.64
N HIS A 234 27.05 -3.72 -2.43
CA HIS A 234 25.75 -3.77 -1.75
C HIS A 234 24.58 -3.96 -2.74
N HIS A 235 23.40 -4.29 -2.24
CA HIS A 235 22.16 -4.48 -3.05
C HIS A 235 22.28 -5.55 -4.15
N ASN A 236 23.12 -6.54 -4.00
CA ASN A 236 23.28 -7.66 -4.95
C ASN A 236 22.52 -8.91 -4.49
N ILE A 237 22.51 -9.96 -5.33
CA ILE A 237 21.83 -11.24 -5.03
C ILE A 237 22.32 -11.91 -3.74
N ARG A 238 23.59 -11.74 -3.35
CA ARG A 238 24.13 -12.30 -2.11
C ARG A 238 23.52 -11.59 -0.90
N GLU A 239 23.44 -10.27 -0.96
CA GLU A 239 22.79 -9.46 0.09
C GLU A 239 21.29 -9.74 0.17
N LEU A 240 20.60 -9.88 -0.99
CA LEU A 240 19.22 -10.33 -1.04
C LEU A 240 18.98 -11.64 -0.29
N ALA A 241 19.84 -12.65 -0.47
CA ALA A 241 19.72 -13.93 0.21
C ALA A 241 19.87 -13.77 1.74
N GLU A 242 20.88 -13.00 2.19
CA GLU A 242 21.10 -12.71 3.60
C GLU A 242 19.90 -11.98 4.23
N MET A 243 19.44 -10.90 3.59
CA MET A 243 18.33 -10.11 4.07
C MET A 243 17.00 -10.88 4.04
N GLY A 244 16.78 -11.71 3.02
CA GLY A 244 15.62 -12.60 2.97
C GLY A 244 15.60 -13.61 4.11
N ARG A 245 16.74 -14.19 4.47
CA ARG A 245 16.86 -15.07 5.65
C ARG A 245 16.54 -14.33 6.94
N ARG A 246 17.04 -13.09 7.12
CA ARG A 246 16.74 -12.25 8.28
C ARG A 246 15.25 -11.87 8.33
N ALA A 247 14.65 -11.49 7.21
CA ALA A 247 13.22 -11.21 7.11
C ALA A 247 12.37 -12.39 7.59
N LYS A 248 12.68 -13.59 7.10
CA LYS A 248 12.02 -14.82 7.55
C LYS A 248 12.15 -15.06 9.05
N GLN A 249 13.32 -14.80 9.64
CA GLN A 249 13.54 -14.93 11.08
C GLN A 249 12.72 -13.92 11.88
N ALA A 250 12.52 -12.72 11.35
CA ALA A 250 11.68 -11.67 11.92
C ALA A 250 10.17 -11.86 11.61
N GLY A 251 9.77 -12.88 10.84
CA GLY A 251 8.36 -13.13 10.50
C GLY A 251 7.82 -12.27 9.35
N LEU A 252 8.70 -11.69 8.52
CA LEU A 252 8.36 -10.78 7.43
C LEU A 252 8.37 -11.47 6.07
N GLY A 253 7.38 -11.18 5.22
CA GLY A 253 7.36 -11.53 3.81
C GLY A 253 8.37 -10.70 3.00
N VAL A 254 8.69 -11.14 1.77
CA VAL A 254 9.69 -10.48 0.92
C VAL A 254 9.13 -10.15 -0.46
N LEU A 255 9.20 -8.87 -0.84
CA LEU A 255 9.11 -8.37 -2.20
C LEU A 255 10.53 -8.11 -2.73
N VAL A 256 10.87 -8.68 -3.88
CA VAL A 256 12.15 -8.45 -4.55
C VAL A 256 11.97 -7.39 -5.64
N ASP A 257 12.77 -6.34 -5.62
CA ASP A 257 12.79 -5.27 -6.61
C ASP A 257 14.03 -5.35 -7.51
N LEU A 258 13.84 -5.80 -8.74
CA LEU A 258 14.93 -6.03 -9.70
C LEU A 258 15.12 -4.80 -10.60
N HIS A 259 16.15 -4.00 -10.37
CA HIS A 259 16.43 -2.81 -11.20
C HIS A 259 16.96 -3.13 -12.60
N TYR A 260 17.58 -4.30 -12.83
CA TYR A 260 18.30 -4.65 -14.07
C TYR A 260 19.36 -3.61 -14.46
N SER A 261 20.01 -3.03 -13.50
CA SER A 261 21.08 -2.03 -13.58
C SER A 261 22.15 -2.35 -12.54
N ASP A 262 23.31 -1.72 -12.62
CA ASP A 262 24.36 -1.76 -11.58
C ASP A 262 24.19 -0.68 -10.51
N THR A 263 23.17 0.18 -10.67
CA THR A 263 22.84 1.32 -9.81
C THR A 263 21.35 1.65 -9.90
N TRP A 264 20.98 2.81 -9.39
CA TRP A 264 19.61 3.31 -9.41
C TRP A 264 18.98 3.23 -10.80
N ALA A 265 17.73 2.81 -10.84
CA ALA A 265 16.87 2.85 -12.02
C ALA A 265 15.58 3.60 -11.66
N ASP A 266 15.21 4.57 -12.48
CA ASP A 266 14.06 5.45 -12.33
C ASP A 266 13.50 5.79 -13.73
N PRO A 267 12.39 6.57 -13.86
CA PRO A 267 11.83 6.90 -15.17
C PRO A 267 12.81 7.64 -16.11
N GLY A 268 13.82 8.33 -15.57
CA GLY A 268 14.86 9.02 -16.34
C GLY A 268 16.11 8.17 -16.62
N THR A 269 16.34 7.13 -15.82
CA THR A 269 17.60 6.39 -15.81
C THR A 269 17.36 4.87 -15.75
N GLN A 270 17.45 4.21 -16.91
CA GLN A 270 17.29 2.76 -17.05
C GLN A 270 18.53 2.15 -17.73
N THR A 271 19.70 2.45 -17.17
CA THR A 271 21.00 2.09 -17.74
C THR A 271 21.24 0.58 -17.64
N LYS A 272 21.63 -0.04 -18.76
CA LYS A 272 22.05 -1.45 -18.76
C LYS A 272 23.24 -1.67 -17.83
N PRO A 273 23.30 -2.82 -17.14
CA PRO A 273 24.53 -3.23 -16.45
C PRO A 273 25.73 -3.20 -17.38
N ALA A 274 26.89 -2.76 -16.88
CA ALA A 274 28.12 -2.66 -17.67
C ALA A 274 28.46 -4.00 -18.37
N ALA A 275 28.22 -5.11 -17.69
CA ALA A 275 28.42 -6.45 -18.24
C ALA A 275 27.50 -6.79 -19.41
N TRP A 276 26.36 -6.10 -19.56
CA TRP A 276 25.37 -6.31 -20.62
C TRP A 276 25.40 -5.22 -21.71
N ALA A 277 26.30 -4.25 -21.59
CA ALA A 277 26.34 -3.08 -22.46
C ALA A 277 26.36 -3.40 -23.95
N ASN A 278 27.07 -4.47 -24.34
CA ASN A 278 27.23 -4.91 -25.74
C ASN A 278 26.34 -6.11 -26.11
N PHE A 279 25.38 -6.50 -25.28
CA PHE A 279 24.51 -7.63 -25.55
C PHE A 279 23.50 -7.30 -26.65
N SER A 280 23.27 -8.27 -27.54
CA SER A 280 22.12 -8.23 -28.44
C SER A 280 20.81 -8.35 -27.66
N VAL A 281 19.68 -8.03 -28.28
CA VAL A 281 18.35 -8.18 -27.67
C VAL A 281 18.11 -9.62 -27.18
N ASP A 282 18.54 -10.63 -27.94
CA ASP A 282 18.41 -12.04 -27.51
C ASP A 282 19.27 -12.35 -26.28
N GLN A 283 20.45 -11.76 -26.18
CA GLN A 283 21.32 -11.88 -25.01
C GLN A 283 20.77 -11.14 -23.82
N LEU A 284 20.16 -9.95 -24.00
CA LEU A 284 19.50 -9.20 -22.95
C LEU A 284 18.27 -9.95 -22.41
N GLU A 285 17.44 -10.52 -23.29
CA GLU A 285 16.31 -11.37 -22.87
C GLU A 285 16.77 -12.53 -21.98
N LYS A 286 17.86 -13.22 -22.41
CA LYS A 286 18.45 -14.30 -21.61
C LYS A 286 19.02 -13.78 -20.29
N ALA A 287 19.68 -12.63 -20.28
CA ALA A 287 20.28 -12.05 -19.07
C ALA A 287 19.22 -11.66 -18.03
N VAL A 288 18.10 -11.07 -18.46
CA VAL A 288 16.94 -10.80 -17.60
C VAL A 288 16.39 -12.10 -17.01
N PHE A 289 16.20 -13.13 -17.83
CA PHE A 289 15.74 -14.43 -17.34
C PHE A 289 16.68 -15.01 -16.30
N ASP A 290 17.98 -15.08 -16.60
CA ASP A 290 18.99 -15.70 -15.73
C ASP A 290 19.14 -14.95 -14.42
N HIS A 291 19.18 -13.60 -14.43
CA HIS A 291 19.31 -12.78 -13.23
C HIS A 291 18.08 -12.90 -12.34
N THR A 292 16.87 -12.81 -12.91
CA THR A 292 15.63 -13.00 -12.17
C THR A 292 15.53 -14.38 -11.52
N LEU A 293 15.89 -15.43 -12.28
CA LEU A 293 15.90 -16.79 -11.75
C LEU A 293 16.93 -16.95 -10.63
N ALA A 294 18.13 -16.39 -10.80
CA ALA A 294 19.18 -16.44 -9.78
C ALA A 294 18.75 -15.73 -8.48
N ALA A 295 18.13 -14.56 -8.57
CA ALA A 295 17.61 -13.84 -7.41
C ALA A 295 16.55 -14.67 -6.65
N CYS A 296 15.60 -15.25 -7.37
CA CYS A 296 14.58 -16.08 -6.74
C CYS A 296 15.18 -17.38 -6.13
N LEU A 297 16.12 -18.03 -6.81
CA LEU A 297 16.76 -19.26 -6.30
C LEU A 297 17.67 -18.99 -5.11
N SER A 298 18.29 -17.81 -5.02
CA SER A 298 19.12 -17.42 -3.86
C SER A 298 18.28 -17.35 -2.58
N LEU A 299 17.08 -16.74 -2.64
CA LEU A 299 16.14 -16.73 -1.52
C LEU A 299 15.65 -18.14 -1.17
N ARG A 300 15.35 -18.96 -2.18
CA ARG A 300 14.93 -20.35 -1.94
C ARG A 300 16.01 -21.20 -1.26
N ALA A 301 17.28 -20.95 -1.55
CA ALA A 301 18.38 -21.61 -0.87
C ALA A 301 18.40 -21.29 0.64
N GLU A 302 17.97 -20.10 1.05
CA GLU A 302 17.75 -19.69 2.44
C GLU A 302 16.38 -20.16 3.01
N GLY A 303 15.60 -20.92 2.23
CA GLY A 303 14.29 -21.41 2.60
C GLY A 303 13.22 -20.31 2.58
N VAL A 304 13.43 -19.24 1.82
CA VAL A 304 12.49 -18.11 1.62
C VAL A 304 11.86 -18.25 0.24
N THR A 305 10.54 -18.15 0.17
CA THR A 305 9.83 -17.98 -1.10
C THR A 305 9.36 -16.55 -1.15
N PRO A 306 9.82 -15.72 -2.10
CA PRO A 306 9.34 -14.35 -2.19
C PRO A 306 7.83 -14.35 -2.48
N GLU A 307 7.11 -13.44 -1.85
CA GLU A 307 5.68 -13.27 -2.10
C GLU A 307 5.44 -12.62 -3.45
N MET A 308 6.30 -11.65 -3.79
CA MET A 308 6.30 -10.93 -5.06
C MET A 308 7.71 -10.69 -5.59
N VAL A 309 7.80 -10.56 -6.92
CA VAL A 309 8.99 -10.07 -7.62
C VAL A 309 8.56 -8.95 -8.56
N GLN A 310 9.17 -7.81 -8.42
CA GLN A 310 9.01 -6.64 -9.27
C GLN A 310 10.03 -6.71 -10.42
N LEU A 311 9.54 -6.62 -11.65
CA LEU A 311 10.36 -6.69 -12.87
C LEU A 311 10.70 -5.28 -13.37
N GLY A 312 11.81 -4.76 -12.91
CA GLY A 312 12.23 -3.36 -13.12
C GLY A 312 11.64 -2.41 -12.10
N ASN A 313 12.30 -1.29 -11.86
CA ASN A 313 11.86 -0.21 -10.98
C ASN A 313 11.42 0.99 -11.81
N GLU A 314 10.20 1.50 -11.53
CA GLU A 314 9.62 2.70 -12.15
C GLU A 314 9.76 2.71 -13.70
N ILE A 315 9.29 1.64 -14.32
CA ILE A 315 9.52 1.34 -15.75
C ILE A 315 8.61 2.14 -16.71
N ASN A 316 8.18 3.34 -16.34
CA ASN A 316 7.39 4.24 -17.19
C ASN A 316 8.02 4.40 -18.58
N SER A 317 9.34 4.59 -18.63
CA SER A 317 10.12 4.76 -19.86
C SER A 317 10.72 3.45 -20.39
N GLY A 318 10.42 2.30 -19.76
CA GLY A 318 10.95 0.98 -20.12
C GLY A 318 12.13 0.56 -19.24
N ILE A 319 12.95 -0.38 -19.73
CA ILE A 319 14.16 -0.90 -19.06
C ILE A 319 15.30 -1.06 -20.06
N LEU A 320 16.55 -1.18 -19.57
CA LEU A 320 17.73 -1.56 -20.37
C LEU A 320 17.94 -0.65 -21.60
N PHE A 321 18.00 0.67 -21.37
CA PHE A 321 18.13 1.65 -22.46
C PHE A 321 19.33 1.39 -23.35
N PRO A 322 19.17 1.65 -24.70
CA PRO A 322 17.94 2.07 -25.39
C PRO A 322 17.01 0.90 -25.83
N ASP A 323 17.40 -0.36 -25.58
CA ASP A 323 16.80 -1.53 -26.22
C ASP A 323 15.33 -1.78 -25.83
N GLY A 324 14.97 -1.54 -24.58
CA GLY A 324 13.59 -1.70 -24.05
C GLY A 324 12.90 -0.38 -23.73
N SER A 325 13.31 0.74 -24.34
CA SER A 325 12.70 2.06 -24.12
C SER A 325 11.27 2.14 -24.66
N THR A 326 10.38 2.82 -23.94
CA THR A 326 9.03 3.19 -24.42
C THR A 326 9.00 4.55 -25.13
N TRP A 327 10.15 5.25 -25.19
CA TRP A 327 10.32 6.57 -25.78
C TRP A 327 11.34 6.53 -26.93
N ASN A 328 11.32 7.47 -27.74
CA ASN A 328 12.11 7.98 -28.87
C ASN A 328 13.38 7.17 -29.30
N PRO A 329 13.25 6.15 -30.16
CA PRO A 329 11.99 5.58 -30.63
C PRO A 329 11.44 4.54 -29.64
N PRO A 330 10.12 4.41 -29.49
CA PRO A 330 9.54 3.41 -28.61
C PRO A 330 9.81 1.98 -29.14
N ASN A 331 10.18 1.09 -28.22
CA ASN A 331 10.47 -0.31 -28.55
C ASN A 331 9.69 -1.29 -27.63
N TRP A 332 8.38 -1.19 -27.64
CA TRP A 332 7.48 -2.06 -26.89
C TRP A 332 7.71 -3.56 -27.13
N PRO A 333 8.02 -4.03 -28.36
CA PRO A 333 8.28 -5.46 -28.56
C PRO A 333 9.49 -5.97 -27.77
N ASN A 334 10.58 -5.20 -27.68
CA ASN A 334 11.74 -5.62 -26.89
C ASN A 334 11.44 -5.56 -25.39
N LEU A 335 10.79 -4.49 -24.90
CA LEU A 335 10.36 -4.40 -23.51
C LEU A 335 9.51 -5.61 -23.13
N ALA A 336 8.54 -5.98 -23.99
CA ALA A 336 7.69 -7.13 -23.78
C ALA A 336 8.49 -8.46 -23.73
N ARG A 337 9.52 -8.63 -24.56
CA ARG A 337 10.42 -9.79 -24.50
C ARG A 337 11.09 -9.90 -23.15
N PHE A 338 11.67 -8.78 -22.66
CA PHE A 338 12.38 -8.74 -21.38
C PHE A 338 11.44 -9.05 -20.21
N LEU A 339 10.25 -8.42 -20.17
CA LEU A 339 9.28 -8.66 -19.10
C LEU A 339 8.72 -10.10 -19.13
N LYS A 340 8.47 -10.67 -20.32
CA LYS A 340 8.07 -12.09 -20.46
C LYS A 340 9.15 -13.05 -19.98
N ALA A 341 10.41 -12.74 -20.23
CA ALA A 341 11.54 -13.52 -19.73
C ALA A 341 11.62 -13.49 -18.21
N GLY A 342 11.48 -12.32 -17.60
CA GLY A 342 11.40 -12.15 -16.13
C GLY A 342 10.21 -12.90 -15.54
N TYR A 343 9.01 -12.73 -16.09
CA TYR A 343 7.80 -13.46 -15.67
C TYR A 343 8.01 -14.98 -15.68
N LYS A 344 8.53 -15.50 -16.78
CA LYS A 344 8.82 -16.94 -16.93
C LYS A 344 9.83 -17.41 -15.88
N ALA A 345 10.87 -16.63 -15.58
CA ALA A 345 11.87 -16.97 -14.58
C ALA A 345 11.26 -17.06 -13.17
N VAL A 346 10.42 -16.09 -12.79
CA VAL A 346 9.71 -16.12 -11.51
C VAL A 346 8.81 -17.35 -11.42
N LYS A 347 7.97 -17.60 -12.43
CA LYS A 347 7.03 -18.72 -12.40
C LYS A 347 7.72 -20.09 -12.45
N LEU A 348 8.91 -20.17 -13.04
CA LEU A 348 9.77 -21.37 -13.00
C LEU A 348 10.32 -21.61 -11.59
N CYS A 349 10.76 -20.56 -10.91
CA CYS A 349 11.26 -20.62 -9.54
C CYS A 349 10.15 -20.94 -8.54
N SER A 350 9.05 -20.21 -8.61
CA SER A 350 7.90 -20.36 -7.74
C SER A 350 6.60 -19.97 -8.46
N PRO A 351 5.74 -20.93 -8.82
CA PRO A 351 4.48 -20.64 -9.49
C PRO A 351 3.50 -19.75 -8.69
N ARG A 352 3.64 -19.73 -7.35
CA ARG A 352 2.78 -18.94 -6.45
C ARG A 352 3.26 -17.52 -6.24
N THR A 353 4.53 -17.22 -6.49
CA THR A 353 5.08 -15.87 -6.37
C THR A 353 4.42 -14.95 -7.39
N LYS A 354 3.88 -13.83 -6.92
CA LYS A 354 3.24 -12.82 -7.78
C LYS A 354 4.32 -12.03 -8.53
N VAL A 355 3.99 -11.62 -9.75
CA VAL A 355 4.85 -10.76 -10.58
C VAL A 355 4.24 -9.38 -10.64
N MET A 356 5.01 -8.36 -10.29
CA MET A 356 4.60 -6.96 -10.28
C MET A 356 5.26 -6.21 -11.43
N LEU A 357 4.50 -5.30 -12.05
CA LEU A 357 5.01 -4.22 -12.90
C LEU A 357 4.79 -2.89 -12.18
N HIS A 358 5.83 -2.08 -12.11
CA HIS A 358 5.90 -0.90 -11.26
C HIS A 358 6.10 0.38 -12.06
N LEU A 359 5.21 1.36 -11.88
CA LEU A 359 5.31 2.69 -12.48
C LEU A 359 5.40 3.78 -11.39
N ALA A 360 6.13 4.83 -11.69
CA ALA A 360 6.10 6.09 -10.93
C ALA A 360 4.81 6.89 -11.21
N SER A 361 4.58 7.92 -10.40
CA SER A 361 3.48 8.89 -10.55
C SER A 361 2.09 8.27 -10.40
N GLY A 362 1.85 7.63 -9.26
CA GLY A 362 0.61 6.90 -8.95
C GLY A 362 -0.70 7.70 -9.07
N GLY A 363 -0.63 9.04 -9.11
CA GLY A 363 -1.78 9.91 -9.40
C GLY A 363 -2.05 10.14 -10.89
N ASP A 364 -1.17 9.73 -11.81
CA ASP A 364 -1.32 9.95 -13.25
C ASP A 364 -1.99 8.76 -13.96
N ASN A 365 -3.32 8.71 -13.89
CA ASN A 365 -4.10 7.66 -14.54
C ASN A 365 -3.90 7.62 -16.07
N GLY A 366 -3.65 8.77 -16.71
CA GLY A 366 -3.42 8.82 -18.15
C GLY A 366 -2.18 8.04 -18.56
N THR A 367 -1.07 8.26 -17.85
CA THR A 367 0.19 7.51 -18.05
C THR A 367 0.01 6.03 -17.73
N PHE A 368 -0.65 5.68 -16.62
CA PHE A 368 -0.91 4.28 -16.27
C PHE A 368 -1.71 3.56 -17.34
N ARG A 369 -2.83 4.12 -17.80
CA ARG A 369 -3.63 3.53 -18.89
C ARG A 369 -2.82 3.36 -20.17
N TRP A 370 -2.12 4.41 -20.59
CA TRP A 370 -1.30 4.35 -21.79
C TRP A 370 -0.25 3.23 -21.70
N TRP A 371 0.43 3.13 -20.56
CA TRP A 371 1.50 2.15 -20.40
C TRP A 371 0.96 0.72 -20.33
N PHE A 372 -0.04 0.47 -19.48
CA PHE A 372 -0.60 -0.87 -19.32
C PHE A 372 -1.40 -1.34 -20.54
N ASP A 373 -2.07 -0.46 -21.28
CA ASP A 373 -2.71 -0.80 -22.57
C ASP A 373 -1.67 -1.25 -23.60
N ASN A 374 -0.54 -0.56 -23.72
CA ASN A 374 0.53 -0.95 -24.65
C ASN A 374 1.16 -2.28 -24.26
N ILE A 375 1.48 -2.49 -22.97
CA ILE A 375 2.18 -3.73 -22.57
C ILE A 375 1.27 -4.96 -22.60
N THR A 376 0.00 -4.82 -22.28
CA THR A 376 -1.01 -5.90 -22.39
C THR A 376 -1.27 -6.25 -23.85
N ALA A 377 -1.29 -5.27 -24.76
CA ALA A 377 -1.37 -5.50 -26.20
C ALA A 377 -0.19 -6.33 -26.75
N GLN A 378 0.97 -6.28 -26.10
CA GLN A 378 2.11 -7.14 -26.39
C GLN A 378 1.99 -8.55 -25.78
N GLY A 379 0.94 -8.84 -25.01
CA GLY A 379 0.70 -10.12 -24.36
C GLY A 379 1.70 -10.42 -23.22
N VAL A 380 2.05 -9.41 -22.44
CA VAL A 380 2.83 -9.58 -21.20
C VAL A 380 1.88 -9.92 -20.06
N ASP A 381 2.16 -11.01 -19.36
CA ASP A 381 1.44 -11.39 -18.15
C ASP A 381 2.08 -10.75 -16.93
N PHE A 382 1.23 -10.36 -15.98
CA PHE A 382 1.61 -9.89 -14.64
C PHE A 382 0.45 -10.11 -13.66
N ASP A 383 0.73 -10.06 -12.37
CA ASP A 383 -0.25 -10.34 -11.32
C ASP A 383 -0.66 -9.06 -10.58
N VAL A 384 0.25 -8.12 -10.37
CA VAL A 384 0.08 -6.93 -9.54
C VAL A 384 0.56 -5.67 -10.27
N ILE A 385 -0.15 -4.56 -10.09
CA ILE A 385 0.27 -3.23 -10.50
C ILE A 385 0.83 -2.49 -9.29
N GLY A 386 2.11 -2.12 -9.35
CA GLY A 386 2.79 -1.28 -8.35
C GLY A 386 2.81 0.18 -8.77
N ALA A 387 2.63 1.08 -7.81
CA ALA A 387 2.70 2.51 -8.02
C ALA A 387 3.62 3.17 -6.98
N SER A 388 4.61 3.98 -7.40
CA SER A 388 5.20 4.96 -6.49
C SER A 388 4.23 6.13 -6.31
N TYR A 389 4.00 6.51 -5.07
CA TYR A 389 3.21 7.69 -4.78
C TYR A 389 3.83 8.49 -3.64
N TYR A 390 4.39 9.62 -4.00
CA TYR A 390 4.89 10.64 -3.08
C TYR A 390 4.02 11.88 -3.25
N MET A 391 3.22 12.21 -2.24
CA MET A 391 2.19 13.26 -2.34
C MET A 391 2.78 14.59 -2.82
N TYR A 392 3.96 14.94 -2.36
CA TYR A 392 4.65 16.19 -2.71
C TYR A 392 5.11 16.25 -4.19
N TRP A 393 5.18 15.12 -4.91
CA TRP A 393 5.52 15.07 -6.34
C TRP A 393 4.35 14.64 -7.23
N HIS A 394 3.45 13.81 -6.71
CA HIS A 394 2.45 13.11 -7.51
C HIS A 394 1.02 13.63 -7.30
N GLY A 395 0.88 14.73 -6.54
CA GLY A 395 -0.39 15.40 -6.32
C GLY A 395 -1.25 14.80 -5.19
N PRO A 396 -2.49 15.27 -5.04
CA PRO A 396 -3.37 14.92 -3.94
C PRO A 396 -3.89 13.47 -4.01
N LEU A 397 -4.59 13.03 -2.96
CA LEU A 397 -5.05 11.64 -2.78
C LEU A 397 -6.16 11.22 -3.74
N GLY A 398 -7.03 12.14 -4.20
CA GLY A 398 -8.14 11.79 -5.09
C GLY A 398 -7.69 11.22 -6.43
N PRO A 399 -6.74 11.84 -7.15
CA PRO A 399 -6.12 11.24 -8.33
C PRO A 399 -5.50 9.87 -8.08
N LEU A 400 -4.85 9.65 -6.92
CA LEU A 400 -4.35 8.32 -6.54
C LEU A 400 -5.49 7.32 -6.40
N GLN A 401 -6.55 7.67 -5.63
CA GLN A 401 -7.72 6.80 -5.45
C GLN A 401 -8.36 6.45 -6.78
N PHE A 402 -8.56 7.44 -7.64
CA PHE A 402 -9.11 7.24 -8.97
C PHE A 402 -8.26 6.28 -9.80
N ASN A 403 -6.93 6.48 -9.82
CA ASN A 403 -6.02 5.64 -10.59
C ASN A 403 -6.00 4.19 -10.08
N LEU A 404 -5.86 3.98 -8.76
CA LEU A 404 -5.84 2.62 -8.21
C LEU A 404 -7.15 1.87 -8.49
N ASN A 405 -8.30 2.54 -8.31
CA ASN A 405 -9.61 1.96 -8.60
C ASN A 405 -9.77 1.59 -10.08
N ASP A 406 -9.36 2.48 -10.98
CA ASP A 406 -9.42 2.26 -12.42
C ASP A 406 -8.48 1.13 -12.88
N MET A 407 -7.25 1.11 -12.38
CA MET A 407 -6.29 0.06 -12.70
C MET A 407 -6.78 -1.32 -12.24
N ALA A 408 -7.28 -1.41 -11.02
CA ALA A 408 -7.83 -2.64 -10.48
C ALA A 408 -9.03 -3.13 -11.32
N GLN A 409 -9.96 -2.24 -11.64
CA GLN A 409 -11.15 -2.57 -12.40
C GLN A 409 -10.84 -2.90 -13.87
N ARG A 410 -10.00 -2.06 -14.53
CA ARG A 410 -9.71 -2.16 -15.97
C ARG A 410 -8.95 -3.41 -16.33
N TYR A 411 -7.94 -3.76 -15.54
CA TYR A 411 -7.06 -4.90 -15.83
C TYR A 411 -7.40 -6.15 -15.01
N GLY A 412 -8.30 -6.07 -14.02
CA GLY A 412 -8.63 -7.18 -13.12
C GLY A 412 -7.41 -7.62 -12.32
N LYS A 413 -6.55 -6.68 -11.92
CA LYS A 413 -5.30 -6.93 -11.19
C LYS A 413 -5.31 -6.27 -9.83
N GLU A 414 -4.65 -6.90 -8.86
CA GLU A 414 -4.39 -6.29 -7.57
C GLU A 414 -3.45 -5.09 -7.72
N VAL A 415 -3.59 -4.11 -6.84
CA VAL A 415 -2.79 -2.89 -6.83
C VAL A 415 -2.10 -2.70 -5.49
N VAL A 416 -0.93 -2.07 -5.50
CA VAL A 416 -0.17 -1.74 -4.29
C VAL A 416 0.56 -0.41 -4.47
N VAL A 417 0.60 0.43 -3.44
CA VAL A 417 1.52 1.57 -3.39
C VAL A 417 2.87 1.03 -2.92
N VAL A 418 3.78 0.81 -3.88
CA VAL A 418 5.03 0.08 -3.62
C VAL A 418 6.15 0.99 -3.13
N GLU A 419 5.97 2.31 -3.26
CA GLU A 419 6.84 3.34 -2.68
C GLU A 419 6.03 4.54 -2.24
N THR A 420 6.27 4.97 -1.00
CA THR A 420 5.80 6.25 -0.45
C THR A 420 6.66 6.63 0.76
N ALA A 421 6.81 7.91 1.01
CA ALA A 421 7.45 8.44 2.21
C ALA A 421 7.01 9.89 2.45
N TYR A 422 7.26 10.40 3.65
CA TYR A 422 7.04 11.80 3.99
C TYR A 422 8.06 12.27 5.05
N PRO A 423 8.52 13.55 5.03
CA PRO A 423 9.51 14.00 5.99
C PRO A 423 8.94 14.17 7.41
N PHE A 424 9.67 13.67 8.41
CA PHE A 424 9.38 13.95 9.82
C PHE A 424 10.03 15.26 10.31
N THR A 425 10.90 15.86 9.51
CA THR A 425 11.58 17.13 9.78
C THR A 425 12.12 17.74 8.50
N LEU A 426 12.39 19.04 8.50
CA LEU A 426 13.16 19.72 7.44
C LEU A 426 14.64 19.89 7.83
N GLY A 427 15.07 19.34 8.97
CA GLY A 427 16.46 19.35 9.42
C GLY A 427 17.34 18.37 8.65
N PHE A 428 18.65 18.46 8.90
CA PHE A 428 19.70 17.65 8.27
C PHE A 428 20.49 16.92 9.36
N ASN A 429 20.94 15.72 9.07
CA ASN A 429 21.80 14.93 9.95
C ASN A 429 23.19 14.66 9.32
N ASP A 430 23.34 14.89 8.02
CA ASP A 430 24.63 14.89 7.33
C ASP A 430 24.83 16.14 6.43
N ASN A 431 25.77 16.11 5.50
CA ASN A 431 26.07 17.23 4.61
C ASN A 431 25.38 17.12 3.23
N GLU A 432 24.61 16.05 2.97
CA GLU A 432 23.84 15.91 1.74
C GLU A 432 22.56 16.73 1.82
N ASN A 433 22.11 17.27 0.69
CA ASN A 433 20.85 17.99 0.65
C ASN A 433 19.69 16.98 0.64
N ASN A 434 18.75 17.14 1.56
CA ASN A 434 17.54 16.33 1.58
C ASN A 434 16.70 16.59 0.31
N SER A 435 16.14 15.53 -0.26
CA SER A 435 15.23 15.61 -1.42
C SER A 435 14.00 16.47 -1.09
N ILE A 436 13.51 16.40 0.13
CA ILE A 436 12.46 17.28 0.68
C ILE A 436 13.03 18.00 1.91
N GLY A 437 13.53 19.20 1.70
CA GLY A 437 14.18 20.02 2.74
C GLY A 437 13.59 21.42 2.91
N LEU A 438 12.54 21.77 2.17
CA LEU A 438 11.93 23.10 2.18
C LEU A 438 10.45 23.07 2.51
N GLN A 439 9.99 24.06 3.29
CA GLN A 439 8.56 24.23 3.63
C GLN A 439 7.67 24.31 2.38
N SER A 440 8.15 24.89 1.28
CA SER A 440 7.39 25.01 0.04
C SER A 440 7.20 23.69 -0.73
N GLN A 441 7.86 22.63 -0.32
CA GLN A 441 7.70 21.28 -0.89
C GLN A 441 6.64 20.46 -0.14
N LEU A 442 6.22 20.92 1.05
CA LEU A 442 5.22 20.21 1.86
C LEU A 442 3.81 20.41 1.31
N ILE A 443 2.94 19.51 1.66
CA ILE A 443 1.51 19.56 1.33
C ILE A 443 0.74 20.12 2.52
N ASP A 444 -0.21 21.01 2.25
CA ASP A 444 -1.07 21.60 3.26
C ASP A 444 -1.79 20.51 4.08
N GLY A 445 -1.75 20.67 5.41
CA GLY A 445 -2.31 19.70 6.35
C GLY A 445 -1.33 18.63 6.83
N TYR A 446 -0.19 18.44 6.16
CA TYR A 446 0.85 17.50 6.57
C TYR A 446 2.17 18.26 6.88
N PRO A 447 2.38 18.72 8.12
CA PRO A 447 3.65 19.35 8.49
C PRO A 447 4.79 18.32 8.50
N ALA A 448 6.04 18.80 8.30
CA ALA A 448 7.23 17.95 8.47
C ALA A 448 7.50 17.74 9.97
N THR A 449 6.70 16.89 10.58
CA THR A 449 6.79 16.43 11.97
C THR A 449 6.53 14.93 12.03
N PRO A 450 6.91 14.22 13.12
CA PRO A 450 6.58 12.81 13.29
C PRO A 450 5.09 12.49 13.08
N GLU A 451 4.20 13.35 13.58
CA GLU A 451 2.75 13.20 13.46
C GLU A 451 2.26 13.45 12.03
N GLY A 452 2.85 14.45 11.34
CA GLY A 452 2.52 14.73 9.94
C GLY A 452 2.98 13.61 9.00
N GLN A 453 4.14 13.02 9.27
CA GLN A 453 4.63 11.82 8.58
C GLN A 453 3.67 10.64 8.77
N ALA A 454 3.26 10.37 10.01
CA ALA A 454 2.33 9.31 10.35
C ALA A 454 0.96 9.52 9.68
N ALA A 455 0.41 10.74 9.76
CA ALA A 455 -0.86 11.08 9.12
C ALA A 455 -0.83 10.88 7.60
N ASN A 456 0.27 11.28 6.94
CA ASN A 456 0.44 11.07 5.50
C ASN A 456 0.41 9.58 5.12
N PHE A 457 1.14 8.75 5.82
CA PHE A 457 1.19 7.30 5.54
C PHE A 457 -0.15 6.62 5.84
N ARG A 458 -0.79 6.93 6.98
CA ARG A 458 -2.12 6.45 7.33
C ARG A 458 -3.16 6.77 6.24
N ASP A 459 -3.15 8.00 5.74
CA ASP A 459 -4.12 8.44 4.75
C ASP A 459 -3.92 7.73 3.40
N ILE A 460 -2.66 7.45 3.01
CA ILE A 460 -2.35 6.63 1.83
C ILE A 460 -2.86 5.18 2.03
N LEU A 461 -2.64 4.58 3.20
CA LEU A 461 -3.18 3.25 3.51
C LEU A 461 -4.71 3.23 3.43
N SER A 462 -5.40 4.29 3.87
CA SER A 462 -6.86 4.42 3.75
C SER A 462 -7.32 4.41 2.29
N ILE A 463 -6.60 5.12 1.40
CA ILE A 463 -6.88 5.12 -0.04
C ILE A 463 -6.74 3.73 -0.66
N VAL A 464 -5.67 3.01 -0.32
CA VAL A 464 -5.45 1.64 -0.84
C VAL A 464 -6.50 0.67 -0.31
N ARG A 465 -6.88 0.80 0.96
CA ARG A 465 -7.95 -0.01 1.60
C ARG A 465 -9.29 0.18 0.90
N ALA A 466 -9.56 1.37 0.38
CA ALA A 466 -10.81 1.70 -0.31
C ALA A 466 -10.92 1.14 -1.74
N VAL A 467 -9.87 0.56 -2.30
CA VAL A 467 -9.91 -0.06 -3.64
C VAL A 467 -10.96 -1.19 -3.66
N PRO A 468 -11.91 -1.17 -4.61
CA PRO A 468 -13.01 -2.11 -4.64
C PRO A 468 -12.59 -3.58 -4.67
N ASN A 469 -13.43 -4.44 -4.09
CA ASN A 469 -13.30 -5.90 -4.08
C ASN A 469 -12.04 -6.42 -3.36
N GLY A 470 -11.45 -5.63 -2.45
CA GLY A 470 -10.24 -6.01 -1.73
C GLY A 470 -9.00 -6.13 -2.64
N MET A 471 -9.01 -5.46 -3.79
CA MET A 471 -7.89 -5.51 -4.75
C MET A 471 -6.74 -4.57 -4.37
N GLY A 472 -6.92 -3.67 -3.40
CA GLY A 472 -5.84 -2.89 -2.79
C GLY A 472 -5.09 -3.74 -1.76
N LEU A 473 -3.85 -4.10 -2.06
CA LEU A 473 -3.08 -4.99 -1.18
C LEU A 473 -2.50 -4.26 0.04
N GLY A 474 -2.12 -3.01 -0.10
CA GLY A 474 -1.45 -2.22 0.93
C GLY A 474 -0.36 -1.32 0.38
N ALA A 475 0.61 -0.97 1.22
CA ALA A 475 1.72 -0.12 0.83
C ALA A 475 3.06 -0.58 1.42
N TYR A 476 4.15 -0.16 0.75
CA TYR A 476 5.52 -0.22 1.25
C TYR A 476 6.03 1.20 1.49
N TYR A 477 6.46 1.47 2.72
CA TYR A 477 7.13 2.74 3.05
C TYR A 477 8.58 2.69 2.55
N TRP A 478 8.98 3.63 1.72
CA TRP A 478 10.30 3.67 1.06
C TRP A 478 11.28 4.48 1.88
N ASP A 479 12.37 4.18 1.90
CA ASP A 479 13.44 3.35 2.44
C ASP A 479 13.47 3.57 3.97
N ALA A 480 12.62 2.84 4.66
CA ALA A 480 12.25 3.05 6.06
C ALA A 480 13.43 3.11 7.04
N THR A 481 14.54 2.48 6.66
CA THR A 481 15.74 2.30 7.51
C THR A 481 16.93 3.12 7.03
N TRP A 482 16.76 4.00 6.04
CA TRP A 482 17.87 4.80 5.53
C TRP A 482 18.12 6.01 6.44
N THR A 483 19.07 5.84 7.36
CA THR A 483 19.54 6.87 8.28
C THR A 483 20.95 7.31 7.89
N ALA A 484 21.33 8.53 8.24
CA ALA A 484 22.65 9.09 7.92
C ALA A 484 23.79 8.35 8.66
N VAL A 485 24.27 7.29 8.03
CA VAL A 485 25.44 6.52 8.51
C VAL A 485 26.59 6.75 7.53
N PRO A 486 27.76 7.26 7.97
CA PRO A 486 28.90 7.48 7.08
C PRO A 486 29.24 6.22 6.29
N GLY A 487 29.27 6.32 4.95
CA GLY A 487 29.46 5.19 4.04
C GLY A 487 28.17 4.58 3.49
N ASN A 488 27.01 4.91 4.05
CA ASN A 488 25.69 4.49 3.54
C ASN A 488 25.02 5.54 2.65
N GLY A 489 25.81 6.31 1.88
CA GLY A 489 25.29 7.32 0.98
C GLY A 489 24.65 6.75 -0.29
N TRP A 490 24.01 7.65 -1.06
CA TRP A 490 23.20 7.30 -2.23
C TRP A 490 24.01 6.84 -3.46
N ASP A 491 25.27 7.30 -3.59
CA ASP A 491 26.12 7.00 -4.76
C ASP A 491 27.03 5.80 -4.49
N PRO A 492 26.80 4.64 -5.10
CA PRO A 492 27.62 3.43 -4.90
C PRO A 492 29.05 3.59 -5.41
N THR A 493 29.37 4.64 -6.18
CA THR A 493 30.71 4.93 -6.69
C THR A 493 31.47 5.94 -5.83
N ASN A 494 30.79 6.62 -4.91
CA ASN A 494 31.33 7.64 -4.02
C ASN A 494 31.04 7.33 -2.54
N PRO A 495 31.96 6.71 -1.81
CA PRO A 495 31.75 6.36 -0.41
C PRO A 495 31.61 7.58 0.54
N ALA A 496 31.87 8.80 0.02
CA ALA A 496 31.69 10.05 0.76
C ALA A 496 30.34 10.73 0.45
N SER A 497 29.49 10.13 -0.39
CA SER A 497 28.13 10.62 -0.58
C SER A 497 27.33 10.49 0.71
N GLY A 498 26.42 11.44 0.95
CA GLY A 498 25.52 11.43 2.09
C GLY A 498 24.17 10.76 1.77
N ASP A 499 23.24 10.95 2.68
CA ASP A 499 21.88 10.42 2.61
C ASP A 499 20.88 11.56 2.33
N SER A 500 20.36 11.64 1.12
CA SER A 500 19.37 12.65 0.73
C SER A 500 17.93 12.31 1.20
N TRP A 501 17.76 11.22 1.94
CA TRP A 501 16.46 10.70 2.38
C TRP A 501 16.31 10.57 3.89
N GLU A 502 17.38 10.83 4.64
CA GLU A 502 17.49 10.63 6.09
C GLU A 502 16.33 11.22 6.91
N ASN A 503 15.76 12.34 6.43
CA ASN A 503 14.64 13.02 7.09
C ASN A 503 13.27 12.44 6.74
N GLN A 504 13.22 11.37 5.94
CA GLN A 504 12.00 10.65 5.57
C GLN A 504 11.98 9.20 6.07
N ALA A 505 13.06 8.72 6.70
CA ALA A 505 13.10 7.40 7.31
C ALA A 505 12.02 7.22 8.40
N MET A 506 11.73 5.98 8.76
CA MET A 506 10.87 5.65 9.91
C MET A 506 11.63 5.70 11.25
N PHE A 507 12.89 6.09 11.23
CA PHE A 507 13.74 6.31 12.39
C PHE A 507 14.23 7.75 12.38
N ASP A 508 14.29 8.38 13.57
CA ASP A 508 14.79 9.74 13.73
C ASP A 508 16.33 9.82 13.54
N PHE A 509 16.87 11.03 13.66
CA PHE A 509 18.32 11.28 13.58
C PHE A 509 19.16 10.63 14.70
N ASN A 510 18.52 10.06 15.71
CA ASN A 510 19.14 9.23 16.74
C ASN A 510 18.85 7.74 16.51
N SER A 511 18.38 7.37 15.33
CA SER A 511 17.99 6.01 14.94
C SER A 511 16.89 5.41 15.84
N ARG A 512 15.98 6.23 16.37
CA ARG A 512 14.84 5.81 17.18
C ARG A 512 13.58 5.72 16.33
N ALA A 513 12.81 4.68 16.56
CA ALA A 513 11.53 4.45 15.88
C ALA A 513 10.58 5.65 16.05
N LEU A 514 9.97 6.07 14.96
CA LEU A 514 9.03 7.18 14.88
C LEU A 514 7.56 6.70 14.91
N PRO A 515 6.60 7.55 15.31
CA PRO A 515 5.18 7.21 15.38
C PRO A 515 4.56 6.69 14.08
N VAL A 516 5.15 7.00 12.91
CA VAL A 516 4.70 6.47 11.61
C VAL A 516 4.68 4.93 11.57
N MET A 517 5.48 4.25 12.39
CA MET A 517 5.46 2.78 12.50
C MET A 517 4.16 2.26 13.12
N ASP A 518 3.48 3.05 13.96
CA ASP A 518 2.22 2.63 14.56
C ASP A 518 1.08 2.54 13.54
N GLU A 519 1.24 3.14 12.35
CA GLU A 519 0.29 3.04 11.25
C GLU A 519 0.31 1.67 10.54
N PHE A 520 1.26 0.79 10.85
CA PHE A 520 1.23 -0.61 10.44
C PHE A 520 0.22 -1.46 11.23
N LYS A 521 -0.42 -0.91 12.24
CA LYS A 521 -1.51 -1.60 12.94
C LYS A 521 -2.81 -1.40 12.14
N PRO A 522 -3.54 -2.49 11.82
CA PRO A 522 -4.77 -2.42 11.04
C PRO A 522 -5.90 -1.64 11.76
#